data_d9d172bf6ec5ff721683b08c0cbe1db1
#
_entry.id   d9d172bf6ec5ff721683b08c0cbe1db1
#
_cell.length_a   1.000
_cell.length_b   1.000
_cell.length_c   1.000
_cell.angle_alpha   90.00
_cell.angle_beta   90.00
_cell.angle_gamma   90.00
#
_symmetry.space_group_name_H-M   'P 1'
#
loop_
_entity.id
_entity.type
_entity.pdbx_description
1 polymer ?
#
loop_
_entity_poly.entity_id
_entity_poly.type
_entity_poly.pdbx_seq_one_letter_code
_entity_poly.pdbx_strand_id
1 'polypeptide(L)'
;METIWVLGDAVVDLLPDGEGKLLQCPGGAPANVAVGIARLGGRSAFIGRVGDDPFGRFMQKTLADEQVNTEWLRLDPQHRTSTVVVDLDDDGERSFTFMVRPSADLFLDSADLPPFRAGEWLHVCSIALSAEPSRSATFQAMSAIRMAGGFVSFDPNIRADLWHDEVELRECLERALACADVVKISVE
;
A
#
# COMPACT_ATOMS: atom_id res chain seq x y z
N MET A 1 -16.26 0.00 17.37
CA MET A 1 -15.41 -0.80 16.46
C MET A 1 -14.11 -0.04 16.30
N GLU A 2 -12.98 -0.70 16.52
CA GLU A 2 -11.65 -0.08 16.43
C GLU A 2 -11.27 0.19 14.97
N THR A 3 -10.36 1.13 14.75
CA THR A 3 -9.88 1.46 13.40
C THR A 3 -8.93 0.39 12.90
N ILE A 4 -9.08 0.01 11.65
CA ILE A 4 -8.11 -0.82 10.92
C ILE A 4 -7.37 0.12 9.96
N TRP A 5 -6.14 0.41 10.32
CA TRP A 5 -5.19 1.18 9.51
C TRP A 5 -4.60 0.29 8.44
N VAL A 6 -4.53 0.78 7.22
CA VAL A 6 -3.85 0.11 6.11
C VAL A 6 -2.76 1.04 5.59
N LEU A 7 -1.50 0.58 5.65
CA LEU A 7 -0.34 1.35 5.24
C LEU A 7 0.27 0.75 3.98
N GLY A 8 0.52 1.61 2.99
CA GLY A 8 1.24 1.21 1.80
C GLY A 8 0.92 2.04 0.57
N ASP A 9 1.05 1.39 -0.58
CA ASP A 9 0.85 1.99 -1.88
C ASP A 9 -0.64 2.05 -2.29
N ALA A 10 -0.98 3.15 -2.94
CA ALA A 10 -2.20 3.32 -3.71
C ALA A 10 -1.79 3.67 -5.14
N VAL A 11 -2.02 2.77 -6.07
CA VAL A 11 -1.54 2.87 -7.44
C VAL A 11 -2.69 3.04 -8.42
N VAL A 12 -2.36 3.54 -9.60
CA VAL A 12 -3.30 3.54 -10.72
C VAL A 12 -2.87 2.47 -11.71
N ASP A 13 -3.72 1.47 -11.88
CA ASP A 13 -3.55 0.45 -12.89
C ASP A 13 -4.16 0.93 -14.22
N LEU A 14 -3.38 0.83 -15.28
CA LEU A 14 -3.78 1.15 -16.65
C LEU A 14 -3.96 -0.16 -17.42
N LEU A 15 -5.22 -0.55 -17.63
CA LEU A 15 -5.58 -1.79 -18.31
C LEU A 15 -5.89 -1.53 -19.78
N PRO A 16 -5.51 -2.44 -20.69
CA PRO A 16 -5.93 -2.37 -22.09
C PRO A 16 -7.46 -2.34 -22.22
N ASP A 17 -8.00 -1.37 -22.99
CA ASP A 17 -9.44 -1.20 -23.25
C ASP A 17 -9.71 -1.12 -24.76
N GLY A 18 -8.97 -1.88 -25.55
CA GLY A 18 -9.08 -1.93 -26.99
C GLY A 18 -8.70 -0.63 -27.71
N GLU A 19 -8.54 -0.68 -29.03
CA GLU A 19 -8.29 0.48 -29.90
C GLU A 19 -7.17 1.44 -29.43
N GLY A 20 -6.16 0.93 -28.71
CA GLY A 20 -5.06 1.73 -28.18
C GLY A 20 -5.44 2.60 -26.97
N LYS A 21 -6.57 2.32 -26.32
CA LYS A 21 -7.00 2.99 -25.08
C LYS A 21 -6.54 2.21 -23.84
N LEU A 22 -6.38 2.94 -22.76
CA LEU A 22 -6.12 2.38 -21.44
C LEU A 22 -7.21 2.82 -20.47
N LEU A 23 -7.83 1.85 -19.80
CA LEU A 23 -8.77 2.10 -18.73
C LEU A 23 -8.00 2.37 -17.43
N GLN A 24 -8.32 3.49 -16.80
CA GLN A 24 -7.78 3.85 -15.48
C GLN A 24 -8.55 3.14 -14.38
N CYS A 25 -7.87 2.29 -13.62
CA CYS A 25 -8.44 1.55 -12.51
C CYS A 25 -7.70 1.84 -11.20
N PRO A 26 -8.39 1.88 -10.04
CA PRO A 26 -7.72 1.95 -8.76
C PRO A 26 -7.05 0.61 -8.47
N GLY A 27 -5.81 0.66 -8.00
CA GLY A 27 -4.98 -0.49 -7.68
C GLY A 27 -4.16 -0.29 -6.41
N GLY A 28 -3.24 -1.22 -6.17
CA GLY A 28 -2.46 -1.33 -4.95
C GLY A 28 -3.09 -2.31 -3.94
N ALA A 29 -2.32 -3.32 -3.54
CA ALA A 29 -2.83 -4.33 -2.60
C ALA A 29 -3.32 -3.71 -1.29
N PRO A 30 -2.58 -2.78 -0.65
CA PRO A 30 -3.08 -2.09 0.55
C PRO A 30 -4.37 -1.30 0.29
N ALA A 31 -4.46 -0.56 -0.82
CA ALA A 31 -5.68 0.20 -1.15
C ALA A 31 -6.89 -0.73 -1.31
N ASN A 32 -6.71 -1.89 -1.96
CA ASN A 32 -7.75 -2.90 -2.11
C ASN A 32 -8.19 -3.48 -0.76
N VAL A 33 -7.24 -3.72 0.17
CA VAL A 33 -7.56 -4.16 1.54
C VAL A 33 -8.36 -3.10 2.28
N ALA A 34 -7.98 -1.83 2.18
CA ALA A 34 -8.70 -0.73 2.83
C ALA A 34 -10.16 -0.64 2.35
N VAL A 35 -10.38 -0.71 1.04
CA VAL A 35 -11.72 -0.74 0.44
C VAL A 35 -12.50 -1.98 0.87
N GLY A 36 -11.86 -3.15 0.87
CA GLY A 36 -12.48 -4.40 1.32
C GLY A 36 -12.99 -4.32 2.77
N ILE A 37 -12.18 -3.77 3.68
CA ILE A 37 -12.56 -3.56 5.07
C ILE A 37 -13.77 -2.63 5.17
N ALA A 38 -13.76 -1.51 4.45
CA ALA A 38 -14.87 -0.55 4.47
C ALA A 38 -16.17 -1.17 3.94
N ARG A 39 -16.11 -1.90 2.81
CA ARG A 39 -17.26 -2.60 2.21
C ARG A 39 -17.84 -3.69 3.12
N LEU A 40 -17.02 -4.29 3.97
CA LEU A 40 -17.46 -5.25 5.00
C LEU A 40 -18.00 -4.56 6.27
N GLY A 41 -18.12 -3.24 6.29
CA GLY A 41 -18.63 -2.46 7.41
C GLY A 41 -17.59 -2.15 8.49
N GLY A 42 -16.30 -2.41 8.24
CA GLY A 42 -15.21 -2.07 9.15
C GLY A 42 -14.84 -0.57 9.08
N ARG A 43 -14.26 -0.04 10.17
CA ARG A 43 -13.68 1.32 10.17
C ARG A 43 -12.30 1.27 9.55
N SER A 44 -12.22 1.59 8.27
CA SER A 44 -10.98 1.58 7.50
C SER A 44 -10.35 2.96 7.40
N ALA A 45 -9.02 3.03 7.53
CA ALA A 45 -8.25 4.26 7.33
C ALA A 45 -6.96 3.93 6.57
N PHE A 46 -6.55 4.82 5.67
CA PHE A 46 -5.38 4.62 4.82
C PHE A 46 -4.23 5.54 5.19
N ILE A 47 -3.04 4.98 5.31
CA ILE A 47 -1.77 5.70 5.54
C ILE A 47 -0.90 5.51 4.32
N GLY A 48 -0.50 6.60 3.66
CA GLY A 48 0.35 6.52 2.48
C GLY A 48 0.59 7.87 1.83
N ARG A 49 1.32 7.84 0.73
CA ARG A 49 1.53 9.01 -0.13
C ARG A 49 1.16 8.69 -1.56
N VAL A 50 0.52 9.65 -2.22
CA VAL A 50 0.32 9.69 -3.67
C VAL A 50 0.76 11.05 -4.18
N GLY A 51 1.06 11.19 -5.46
CA GLY A 51 1.45 12.48 -6.01
C GLY A 51 0.31 13.52 -5.95
N ASP A 52 0.64 14.79 -5.80
CA ASP A 52 -0.31 15.86 -6.09
C ASP A 52 -0.45 16.00 -7.62
N ASP A 53 -1.04 15.00 -8.23
CA ASP A 53 -1.28 14.86 -9.65
C ASP A 53 -2.68 14.29 -9.93
N PRO A 54 -3.13 14.20 -11.18
CA PRO A 54 -4.46 13.68 -11.48
C PRO A 54 -4.71 12.25 -10.96
N PHE A 55 -3.70 11.39 -10.96
CA PHE A 55 -3.82 10.01 -10.48
C PHE A 55 -3.89 9.93 -8.95
N GLY A 56 -3.10 10.75 -8.25
CA GLY A 56 -3.16 10.81 -6.79
C GLY A 56 -4.51 11.33 -6.28
N ARG A 57 -5.04 12.38 -6.92
CA ARG A 57 -6.38 12.89 -6.61
C ARG A 57 -7.48 11.89 -6.96
N PHE A 58 -7.32 11.12 -8.03
CA PHE A 58 -8.21 10.02 -8.36
C PHE A 58 -8.22 8.95 -7.27
N MET A 59 -7.04 8.50 -6.81
CA MET A 59 -6.93 7.51 -5.74
C MET A 59 -7.51 8.01 -4.42
N GLN A 60 -7.20 9.25 -4.03
CA GLN A 60 -7.76 9.85 -2.82
C GLN A 60 -9.29 9.91 -2.87
N LYS A 61 -9.83 10.35 -4.00
CA LYS A 61 -11.29 10.40 -4.20
C LYS A 61 -11.91 9.00 -4.17
N THR A 62 -11.32 8.05 -4.85
CA THR A 62 -11.83 6.66 -4.89
C THR A 62 -11.88 6.05 -3.50
N LEU A 63 -10.82 6.18 -2.70
CA LEU A 63 -10.79 5.68 -1.33
C LEU A 63 -11.85 6.37 -0.46
N ALA A 64 -12.01 7.69 -0.59
CA ALA A 64 -13.02 8.44 0.15
C ALA A 64 -14.46 8.06 -0.25
N ASP A 65 -14.74 7.87 -1.55
CA ASP A 65 -16.04 7.41 -2.06
C ASP A 65 -16.39 6.01 -1.52
N GLU A 66 -15.39 5.16 -1.30
CA GLU A 66 -15.52 3.82 -0.66
C GLU A 66 -15.52 3.89 0.89
N GLN A 67 -15.67 5.08 1.47
CA GLN A 67 -15.74 5.31 2.91
C GLN A 67 -14.48 4.93 3.70
N VAL A 68 -13.33 4.89 3.06
CA VAL A 68 -12.04 4.80 3.72
C VAL A 68 -11.65 6.20 4.23
N ASN A 69 -11.23 6.31 5.49
CA ASN A 69 -10.67 7.56 6.00
C ASN A 69 -9.32 7.85 5.34
N THR A 70 -9.24 8.96 4.61
CA THR A 70 -8.06 9.40 3.85
C THR A 70 -7.31 10.57 4.49
N GLU A 71 -7.57 10.88 5.76
CA GLU A 71 -6.91 11.98 6.48
C GLU A 71 -5.37 11.83 6.50
N TRP A 72 -4.89 10.59 6.48
CA TRP A 72 -3.47 10.25 6.50
C TRP A 72 -2.92 9.79 5.14
N LEU A 73 -3.67 10.01 4.07
CA LEU A 73 -3.19 9.91 2.69
C LEU A 73 -2.66 11.28 2.25
N ARG A 74 -1.34 11.42 2.14
CA ARG A 74 -0.68 12.68 1.79
C ARG A 74 -0.59 12.84 0.28
N LEU A 75 -0.88 14.06 -0.20
CA LEU A 75 -0.58 14.46 -1.57
C LEU A 75 0.85 15.04 -1.61
N ASP A 76 1.74 14.39 -2.34
CA ASP A 76 3.14 14.76 -2.46
C ASP A 76 3.34 15.67 -3.69
N PRO A 77 3.78 16.93 -3.50
CA PRO A 77 4.00 17.86 -4.62
C PRO A 77 5.26 17.57 -5.42
N GLN A 78 6.17 16.74 -4.91
CA GLN A 78 7.49 16.50 -5.51
C GLN A 78 7.56 15.19 -6.29
N HIS A 79 6.83 14.17 -5.83
CA HIS A 79 6.86 12.84 -6.43
C HIS A 79 5.53 12.50 -7.08
N ARG A 80 5.56 11.62 -8.08
CA ARG A 80 4.37 11.23 -8.83
C ARG A 80 3.73 9.99 -8.24
N THR A 81 2.43 9.86 -8.49
CA THR A 81 1.66 8.68 -8.12
C THR A 81 2.20 7.45 -8.84
N SER A 82 2.32 6.35 -8.10
CA SER A 82 2.67 5.05 -8.68
C SER A 82 1.63 4.66 -9.73
N THR A 83 2.12 4.31 -10.92
CA THR A 83 1.29 3.97 -12.07
C THR A 83 1.82 2.68 -12.68
N VAL A 84 0.94 1.74 -12.94
CA VAL A 84 1.26 0.42 -13.45
C VAL A 84 0.50 0.19 -14.74
N VAL A 85 1.21 -0.19 -15.80
CA VAL A 85 0.57 -0.74 -17.00
C VAL A 85 0.42 -2.24 -16.81
N VAL A 86 -0.80 -2.71 -16.94
CA VAL A 86 -1.13 -4.13 -16.88
C VAL A 86 -1.23 -4.64 -18.30
N ASP A 87 -0.46 -5.66 -18.63
CA ASP A 87 -0.57 -6.36 -19.90
C ASP A 87 -1.21 -7.73 -19.66
N LEU A 88 -1.93 -8.21 -20.67
CA LEU A 88 -2.58 -9.52 -20.68
C LEU A 88 -1.97 -10.29 -21.85
N ASP A 89 -1.33 -11.40 -21.57
CA ASP A 89 -0.86 -12.29 -22.61
C ASP A 89 -2.01 -13.10 -23.25
N ASP A 90 -1.70 -13.88 -24.28
CA ASP A 90 -2.68 -14.69 -25.02
C ASP A 90 -3.35 -15.76 -24.12
N ASP A 91 -2.71 -16.17 -23.02
CA ASP A 91 -3.22 -17.13 -22.03
C ASP A 91 -4.03 -16.44 -20.93
N GLY A 92 -4.10 -15.09 -20.94
CA GLY A 92 -4.80 -14.27 -19.95
C GLY A 92 -4.01 -14.06 -18.66
N GLU A 93 -2.73 -14.39 -18.62
CA GLU A 93 -1.84 -14.07 -17.51
C GLU A 93 -1.51 -12.57 -17.49
N ARG A 94 -1.44 -12.03 -16.27
CA ARG A 94 -1.20 -10.60 -16.07
C ARG A 94 0.28 -10.34 -15.81
N SER A 95 0.87 -9.43 -16.59
CA SER A 95 2.15 -8.83 -16.27
C SER A 95 1.96 -7.37 -15.82
N PHE A 96 2.84 -6.90 -14.94
CA PHE A 96 2.75 -5.58 -14.32
C PHE A 96 4.03 -4.80 -14.60
N THR A 97 3.91 -3.66 -15.28
CA THR A 97 5.03 -2.75 -15.53
C THR A 97 4.85 -1.47 -14.74
N PHE A 98 5.69 -1.25 -13.74
CA PHE A 98 5.71 -0.02 -12.96
C PHE A 98 6.33 1.10 -13.80
N MET A 99 5.53 2.10 -14.16
CA MET A 99 5.94 3.21 -15.04
C MET A 99 6.63 4.34 -14.29
N VAL A 100 6.35 4.47 -13.00
CA VAL A 100 6.89 5.54 -12.15
C VAL A 100 7.67 4.95 -10.99
N ARG A 101 8.99 5.13 -11.00
CA ARG A 101 9.88 4.74 -9.89
C ARG A 101 11.07 5.72 -9.82
N PRO A 102 11.40 6.26 -8.65
CA PRO A 102 10.65 6.14 -7.40
C PRO A 102 9.34 6.92 -7.45
N SER A 103 8.28 6.36 -6.87
CA SER A 103 6.95 6.96 -6.76
C SER A 103 6.68 7.51 -5.35
N ALA A 104 5.64 8.33 -5.20
CA ALA A 104 5.33 9.04 -3.96
C ALA A 104 5.19 8.13 -2.72
N ASP A 105 4.65 6.91 -2.90
CA ASP A 105 4.49 5.92 -1.84
C ASP A 105 5.79 5.54 -1.13
N LEU A 106 6.92 5.56 -1.86
CA LEU A 106 8.24 5.25 -1.30
C LEU A 106 8.81 6.37 -0.41
N PHE A 107 8.20 7.54 -0.43
CA PHE A 107 8.59 8.71 0.37
C PHE A 107 7.72 8.91 1.61
N LEU A 108 6.93 7.89 2.00
CA LEU A 108 6.24 7.90 3.28
C LEU A 108 7.25 8.13 4.41
N ASP A 109 6.95 9.09 5.29
CA ASP A 109 7.82 9.48 6.39
C ASP A 109 7.13 9.28 7.74
N SER A 110 7.92 9.23 8.80
CA SER A 110 7.40 9.07 10.16
C SER A 110 6.44 10.19 10.60
N ALA A 111 6.58 11.38 10.02
CA ALA A 111 5.67 12.51 10.26
C ALA A 111 4.27 12.31 9.64
N ASP A 112 4.13 11.33 8.75
CA ASP A 112 2.85 10.98 8.13
C ASP A 112 2.04 9.96 8.94
N LEU A 113 2.60 9.47 10.04
CA LEU A 113 1.95 8.42 10.83
C LEU A 113 0.92 8.99 11.82
N PRO A 114 -0.26 8.35 11.96
CA PRO A 114 -1.25 8.72 12.95
C PRO A 114 -0.82 8.35 14.37
N PRO A 115 -1.43 8.95 15.40
CA PRO A 115 -1.35 8.42 16.74
C PRO A 115 -2.20 7.15 16.84
N PHE A 116 -1.56 6.00 17.03
CA PHE A 116 -2.25 4.71 17.21
C PHE A 116 -2.81 4.55 18.62
N ARG A 117 -3.83 3.68 18.76
CA ARG A 117 -4.53 3.40 20.02
C ARG A 117 -4.62 1.91 20.27
N ALA A 118 -4.87 1.54 21.53
CA ALA A 118 -5.07 0.16 21.92
C ALA A 118 -6.26 -0.48 21.18
N GLY A 119 -6.10 -1.73 20.76
CA GLY A 119 -7.10 -2.50 20.05
C GLY A 119 -7.20 -2.22 18.56
N GLU A 120 -6.52 -1.18 18.03
CA GLU A 120 -6.45 -0.92 16.59
C GLU A 120 -5.58 -1.95 15.87
N TRP A 121 -5.79 -2.08 14.57
CA TRP A 121 -5.01 -2.94 13.69
C TRP A 121 -4.24 -2.13 12.67
N LEU A 122 -3.05 -2.58 12.32
CA LEU A 122 -2.27 -2.07 11.20
C LEU A 122 -2.00 -3.19 10.20
N HIS A 123 -2.49 -3.04 8.98
CA HIS A 123 -2.17 -3.94 7.86
C HIS A 123 -1.08 -3.32 7.00
N VAL A 124 -0.05 -4.10 6.66
CA VAL A 124 1.06 -3.71 5.79
C VAL A 124 1.41 -4.79 4.79
N CYS A 125 1.94 -4.38 3.63
CA CYS A 125 2.50 -5.26 2.60
C CYS A 125 3.99 -4.97 2.40
N SER A 126 4.72 -5.91 1.77
CA SER A 126 6.18 -5.80 1.62
C SER A 126 6.64 -4.64 0.73
N ILE A 127 5.82 -4.17 -0.21
CA ILE A 127 6.19 -3.06 -1.10
C ILE A 127 6.59 -1.81 -0.30
N ALA A 128 5.88 -1.50 0.79
CA ALA A 128 6.21 -0.37 1.66
C ALA A 128 7.60 -0.50 2.34
N LEU A 129 8.17 -1.70 2.35
CA LEU A 129 9.49 -2.00 2.91
C LEU A 129 10.62 -1.97 1.87
N SER A 130 10.30 -1.79 0.58
CA SER A 130 11.26 -1.97 -0.52
C SER A 130 12.29 -0.84 -0.63
N ALA A 131 12.02 0.35 -0.07
CA ALA A 131 12.93 1.50 -0.13
C ALA A 131 12.78 2.44 1.07
N GLU A 132 13.82 3.22 1.34
CA GLU A 132 13.77 4.33 2.28
C GLU A 132 13.17 5.59 1.63
N PRO A 133 12.49 6.48 2.39
CA PRO A 133 12.24 6.40 3.85
C PRO A 133 11.03 5.55 4.25
N SER A 134 10.24 5.05 3.30
CA SER A 134 9.00 4.29 3.55
C SER A 134 9.23 3.05 4.42
N ARG A 135 10.35 2.34 4.22
CA ARG A 135 10.76 1.19 5.05
C ARG A 135 10.84 1.55 6.52
N SER A 136 11.63 2.58 6.84
CA SER A 136 11.80 3.04 8.23
C SER A 136 10.48 3.50 8.83
N ALA A 137 9.68 4.28 8.11
CA ALA A 137 8.37 4.73 8.54
C ALA A 137 7.41 3.55 8.81
N THR A 138 7.42 2.54 7.94
CA THR A 138 6.57 1.34 8.08
C THR A 138 6.94 0.54 9.33
N PHE A 139 8.23 0.28 9.57
CA PHE A 139 8.66 -0.39 10.79
C PHE A 139 8.37 0.43 12.05
N GLN A 140 8.47 1.74 11.96
CA GLN A 140 8.08 2.62 13.06
C GLN A 140 6.58 2.54 13.34
N ALA A 141 5.73 2.50 12.31
CA ALA A 141 4.29 2.33 12.46
C ALA A 141 3.96 0.98 13.13
N MET A 142 4.58 -0.12 12.67
CA MET A 142 4.43 -1.45 13.28
C MET A 142 4.82 -1.46 14.76
N SER A 143 5.93 -0.80 15.11
CA SER A 143 6.35 -0.68 16.51
C SER A 143 5.40 0.18 17.32
N ALA A 144 4.98 1.33 16.78
CA ALA A 144 4.13 2.29 17.48
C ALA A 144 2.75 1.72 17.80
N ILE A 145 2.12 1.01 16.86
CA ILE A 145 0.80 0.39 17.12
C ILE A 145 0.90 -0.70 18.17
N ARG A 146 1.94 -1.52 18.15
CA ARG A 146 2.16 -2.55 19.18
C ARG A 146 2.41 -1.95 20.56
N MET A 147 3.21 -0.88 20.64
CA MET A 147 3.42 -0.13 21.89
C MET A 147 2.14 0.50 22.43
N ALA A 148 1.22 0.89 21.55
CA ALA A 148 -0.10 1.38 21.93
C ALA A 148 -1.08 0.27 22.38
N GLY A 149 -0.72 -1.00 22.25
CA GLY A 149 -1.58 -2.15 22.57
C GLY A 149 -2.51 -2.56 21.42
N GLY A 150 -2.13 -2.26 20.19
CA GLY A 150 -2.78 -2.72 18.97
C GLY A 150 -2.06 -3.92 18.33
N PHE A 151 -2.45 -4.27 17.13
CA PHE A 151 -2.05 -5.50 16.43
C PHE A 151 -1.55 -5.20 15.01
N VAL A 152 -0.72 -6.09 14.47
CA VAL A 152 -0.16 -6.01 13.13
C VAL A 152 -0.61 -7.21 12.28
N SER A 153 -1.16 -6.91 11.10
CA SER A 153 -1.41 -7.88 10.03
C SER A 153 -0.43 -7.64 8.88
N PHE A 154 0.23 -8.68 8.42
CA PHE A 154 1.23 -8.60 7.35
C PHE A 154 0.91 -9.53 6.19
N ASP A 155 0.88 -8.99 4.98
CA ASP A 155 0.85 -9.75 3.72
C ASP A 155 2.18 -9.54 3.00
N PRO A 156 3.07 -10.54 2.91
CA PRO A 156 4.32 -10.42 2.16
C PRO A 156 4.11 -9.91 0.74
N ASN A 157 3.13 -10.42 0.01
CA ASN A 157 2.76 -9.96 -1.35
C ASN A 157 3.99 -9.54 -2.17
N ILE A 158 4.95 -10.46 -2.32
CA ILE A 158 6.29 -10.18 -2.83
C ILE A 158 6.23 -9.76 -4.29
N ARG A 159 6.97 -8.70 -4.61
CA ARG A 159 7.28 -8.25 -5.97
C ARG A 159 8.81 -8.14 -6.06
N ALA A 160 9.46 -9.25 -6.44
CA ALA A 160 10.93 -9.37 -6.38
C ALA A 160 11.65 -8.29 -7.21
N ASP A 161 11.07 -7.90 -8.34
CA ASP A 161 11.56 -6.85 -9.25
C ASP A 161 11.59 -5.44 -8.64
N LEU A 162 10.91 -5.22 -7.52
CA LEU A 162 10.91 -3.94 -6.81
C LEU A 162 12.00 -3.84 -5.72
N TRP A 163 12.73 -4.92 -5.48
CA TRP A 163 13.77 -4.98 -4.48
C TRP A 163 15.17 -4.86 -5.09
N HIS A 164 16.07 -4.27 -4.34
CA HIS A 164 17.45 -4.07 -4.80
C HIS A 164 18.20 -5.40 -4.84
N ASP A 165 18.01 -6.25 -3.82
CA ASP A 165 18.58 -7.59 -3.76
C ASP A 165 17.74 -8.53 -2.85
N GLU A 166 17.99 -9.84 -2.99
CA GLU A 166 17.26 -10.86 -2.23
C GLU A 166 17.61 -10.90 -0.74
N VAL A 167 18.81 -10.44 -0.35
CA VAL A 167 19.23 -10.41 1.06
C VAL A 167 18.43 -9.34 1.78
N GLU A 168 18.36 -8.14 1.21
CA GLU A 168 17.56 -7.04 1.75
C GLU A 168 16.08 -7.42 1.85
N LEU A 169 15.53 -8.05 0.81
CA LEU A 169 14.16 -8.57 0.83
C LEU A 169 13.94 -9.52 2.01
N ARG A 170 14.82 -10.54 2.15
CA ARG A 170 14.72 -11.54 3.20
C ARG A 170 14.78 -10.92 4.60
N GLU A 171 15.77 -10.06 4.86
CA GLU A 171 15.94 -9.38 6.16
C GLU A 171 14.70 -8.54 6.52
N CYS A 172 14.15 -7.80 5.55
CA CYS A 172 12.93 -7.02 5.75
C CYS A 172 11.73 -7.91 6.05
N LEU A 173 11.56 -9.03 5.33
CA LEU A 173 10.48 -9.98 5.57
C LEU A 173 10.59 -10.64 6.94
N GLU A 174 11.77 -11.14 7.32
CA GLU A 174 12.00 -11.75 8.64
C GLU A 174 11.68 -10.79 9.77
N ARG A 175 12.11 -9.52 9.64
CA ARG A 175 11.80 -8.48 10.62
C ARG A 175 10.31 -8.17 10.68
N ALA A 176 9.61 -8.09 9.55
CA ALA A 176 8.18 -7.82 9.50
C ALA A 176 7.38 -8.98 10.09
N LEU A 177 7.74 -10.22 9.76
CA LEU A 177 7.14 -11.44 10.31
C LEU A 177 7.28 -11.49 11.83
N ALA A 178 8.44 -11.13 12.38
CA ALA A 178 8.66 -11.08 13.83
C ALA A 178 7.78 -10.03 14.55
N CYS A 179 7.27 -9.03 13.83
CA CYS A 179 6.38 -8.01 14.36
C CYS A 179 4.89 -8.30 14.13
N ALA A 180 4.54 -9.26 13.27
CA ALA A 180 3.18 -9.54 12.89
C ALA A 180 2.46 -10.45 13.89
N ASP A 181 1.19 -10.13 14.15
CA ASP A 181 0.27 -10.99 14.93
C ASP A 181 -0.54 -11.90 14.01
N VAL A 182 -0.76 -11.45 12.76
CA VAL A 182 -1.43 -12.22 11.70
C VAL A 182 -0.64 -12.09 10.41
N VAL A 183 -0.44 -13.21 9.72
CA VAL A 183 0.22 -13.25 8.41
C VAL A 183 -0.71 -13.92 7.39
N LYS A 184 -0.92 -13.26 6.26
CA LYS A 184 -1.64 -13.83 5.10
C LYS A 184 -0.61 -14.15 4.03
N ILE A 185 -0.62 -15.38 3.53
CA ILE A 185 0.28 -15.85 2.45
C ILE A 185 -0.60 -16.46 1.37
N SER A 186 -0.36 -16.11 0.10
CA SER A 186 -0.91 -16.84 -1.04
C SER A 186 -0.12 -18.12 -1.28
N VAL A 187 -0.81 -19.16 -1.74
CA VAL A 187 -0.18 -20.41 -2.20
C VAL A 187 -0.06 -20.29 -3.72
N GLU A 188 1.07 -19.82 -4.19
CA GLU A 188 1.44 -19.78 -5.61
C GLU A 188 2.75 -20.53 -5.79
#